data_22832458998d3e0f56bbc55865011975
#
_entry.id   22832458998d3e0f56bbc55865011975
#
_cell.length_a   1.000
_cell.length_b   1.000
_cell.length_c   1.000
_cell.angle_alpha   90.00
_cell.angle_beta   90.00
_cell.angle_gamma   90.00
#
_symmetry.space_group_name_H-M   'P 1'
#
loop_
_entity.id
_entity.type
_entity.pdbx_description
1 polymer ?
#
loop_
_entity_poly.entity_id
_entity_poly.type
_entity_poly.pdbx_seq_one_letter_code
_entity_poly.pdbx_strand_id
1 'polypeptide(L)'
;LASPTEIYEHPATKFVATFIGETNIYDGCITRIEDGIAAMTLENGAVSVKCPEDFSLLEYATISVRPEKMKFASSPVEGFELEAQVKDYIYVGSVLKCIVSLPNGNELKIERLAGQDLPPIGSKCYPYWNVEDAVLIHNESHYIFEALSNIKLA
;
A
#
# COMPACT_ATOMS: atom_id res chain seq x y z
N LEU A 1 8.19 -19.01 -15.32
CA LEU A 1 7.67 -18.46 -14.08
C LEU A 1 8.77 -17.75 -13.32
N ALA A 2 8.40 -16.67 -12.67
CA ALA A 2 9.33 -15.92 -11.83
C ALA A 2 9.76 -16.77 -10.63
N SER A 3 10.98 -16.52 -10.15
CA SER A 3 11.45 -17.15 -8.93
C SER A 3 10.64 -16.64 -7.72
N PRO A 4 10.59 -17.40 -6.62
CA PRO A 4 9.92 -16.91 -5.42
C PRO A 4 10.44 -15.56 -4.93
N THR A 5 11.73 -15.31 -5.06
CA THR A 5 12.31 -14.04 -4.66
C THR A 5 11.81 -12.88 -5.53
N GLU A 6 11.75 -13.08 -6.84
CA GLU A 6 11.24 -12.07 -7.75
C GLU A 6 9.79 -11.76 -7.48
N ILE A 7 8.98 -12.78 -7.25
CA ILE A 7 7.57 -12.60 -6.95
C ILE A 7 7.41 -11.83 -5.63
N TYR A 8 8.22 -12.13 -4.63
CA TYR A 8 8.15 -11.49 -3.33
C TYR A 8 8.55 -10.02 -3.39
N GLU A 9 9.64 -9.69 -4.07
CA GLU A 9 10.16 -8.33 -4.11
C GLU A 9 9.48 -7.45 -5.14
N HIS A 10 9.09 -8.04 -6.26
CA HIS A 10 8.49 -7.32 -7.39
C HIS A 10 7.24 -8.08 -7.88
N PRO A 11 6.17 -8.09 -7.08
CA PRO A 11 4.97 -8.81 -7.50
C PRO A 11 4.41 -8.20 -8.78
N ALA A 12 4.17 -9.06 -9.77
CA ALA A 12 3.68 -8.61 -11.06
C ALA A 12 2.21 -8.20 -11.01
N THR A 13 1.45 -8.79 -10.10
CA THR A 13 0.01 -8.55 -10.01
C THR A 13 -0.42 -8.38 -8.56
N LYS A 14 -1.56 -7.73 -8.38
CA LYS A 14 -2.18 -7.59 -7.07
C LYS A 14 -2.44 -8.94 -6.42
N PHE A 15 -2.89 -9.92 -7.21
CA PHE A 15 -3.16 -11.27 -6.73
C PHE A 15 -1.90 -11.92 -6.18
N VAL A 16 -0.80 -11.82 -6.91
CA VAL A 16 0.48 -12.38 -6.50
C VAL A 16 0.97 -11.71 -5.22
N ALA A 17 0.88 -10.38 -5.13
CA ALA A 17 1.28 -9.65 -3.95
C ALA A 17 0.49 -10.09 -2.72
N THR A 18 -0.81 -10.27 -2.87
CA THR A 18 -1.68 -10.73 -1.78
C THR A 18 -1.34 -12.15 -1.35
N PHE A 19 -1.05 -13.02 -2.31
CA PHE A 19 -0.82 -14.44 -2.07
C PHE A 19 0.53 -14.70 -1.39
N ILE A 20 1.58 -13.97 -1.77
CA ILE A 20 2.94 -14.25 -1.32
C ILE A 20 3.17 -13.87 0.13
N GLY A 21 2.49 -12.88 0.61
CA GLY A 21 2.69 -12.48 1.99
C GLY A 21 1.86 -11.28 2.37
N GLU A 22 1.97 -10.93 3.62
CA GLU A 22 1.27 -9.80 4.15
C GLU A 22 1.83 -8.52 3.53
N THR A 23 0.96 -7.73 2.93
CA THR A 23 1.35 -6.45 2.34
C THR A 23 0.15 -5.52 2.36
N ASN A 24 0.43 -4.22 2.36
CA ASN A 24 -0.63 -3.20 2.28
C ASN A 24 -0.89 -2.90 0.82
N ILE A 25 -2.11 -3.10 0.37
CA ILE A 25 -2.49 -2.97 -1.05
C ILE A 25 -3.64 -1.98 -1.16
N TYR A 26 -3.47 -0.98 -2.02
CA TYR A 26 -4.49 0.03 -2.28
C TYR A 26 -4.57 0.34 -3.77
N ASP A 27 -5.80 0.56 -4.23
CA ASP A 27 -6.06 0.97 -5.59
C ASP A 27 -6.27 2.47 -5.64
N GLY A 28 -5.82 3.10 -6.71
CA GLY A 28 -6.00 4.53 -6.89
C GLY A 28 -5.69 4.96 -8.31
N CYS A 29 -5.89 6.24 -8.56
CA CYS A 29 -5.67 6.84 -9.86
C CYS A 29 -4.41 7.68 -9.83
N ILE A 30 -3.56 7.52 -10.83
CA ILE A 30 -2.36 8.34 -10.99
C ILE A 30 -2.80 9.71 -11.48
N THR A 31 -2.64 10.74 -10.64
CA THR A 31 -3.11 12.09 -10.94
C THR A 31 -1.98 13.04 -11.36
N ARG A 32 -0.74 12.66 -11.11
CA ARG A 32 0.42 13.46 -11.52
C ARG A 32 1.64 12.55 -11.60
N ILE A 33 2.48 12.80 -12.60
CA ILE A 33 3.78 12.14 -12.72
C ILE A 33 4.82 13.23 -12.91
N GLU A 34 5.80 13.30 -12.02
CA GLU A 34 6.81 14.33 -12.04
C GLU A 34 8.12 13.77 -11.48
N ASP A 35 9.20 13.91 -12.21
CA ASP A 35 10.54 13.47 -11.80
C ASP A 35 10.58 11.99 -11.39
N GLY A 36 9.85 11.15 -12.12
CA GLY A 36 9.82 9.71 -11.85
C GLY A 36 8.99 9.31 -10.65
N ILE A 37 8.19 10.24 -10.11
CA ILE A 37 7.33 9.98 -8.97
C ILE A 37 5.89 10.24 -9.35
N ALA A 38 5.02 9.30 -9.05
CA ALA A 38 3.59 9.44 -9.27
C ALA A 38 2.90 9.89 -8.00
N ALA A 39 1.99 10.85 -8.15
CA ALA A 39 1.01 11.14 -7.11
C ALA A 39 -0.25 10.36 -7.44
N MET A 40 -0.76 9.63 -6.46
CA MET A 40 -1.97 8.83 -6.64
C MET A 40 -3.05 9.29 -5.68
N THR A 41 -4.25 9.40 -6.21
CA THR A 41 -5.42 9.69 -5.39
C THR A 41 -6.10 8.37 -5.05
N LEU A 42 -6.16 8.08 -3.76
CA LEU A 42 -6.86 6.93 -3.21
C LEU A 42 -8.21 7.40 -2.64
N GLU A 43 -9.04 6.45 -2.25
CA GLU A 43 -10.31 6.79 -1.61
C GLU A 43 -10.13 7.64 -0.35
N ASN A 44 -9.04 7.40 0.39
CA ASN A 44 -8.79 8.04 1.68
C ASN A 44 -7.79 9.19 1.64
N GLY A 45 -7.32 9.59 0.46
CA GLY A 45 -6.37 10.66 0.34
C GLY A 45 -5.38 10.44 -0.79
N ALA A 46 -4.27 11.13 -0.75
CA ALA A 46 -3.25 11.06 -1.79
C ALA A 46 -1.95 10.52 -1.24
N VAL A 47 -1.20 9.82 -2.09
CA VAL A 47 0.09 9.24 -1.73
C VAL A 47 1.08 9.40 -2.88
N SER A 48 2.34 9.14 -2.60
CA SER A 48 3.41 9.22 -3.60
C SER A 48 4.11 7.88 -3.73
N VAL A 49 4.52 7.55 -4.95
CA VAL A 49 5.21 6.31 -5.25
C VAL A 49 6.14 6.49 -6.43
N LYS A 50 7.26 5.76 -6.43
CA LYS A 50 8.14 5.75 -7.59
C LYS A 50 7.38 5.18 -8.79
N CYS A 51 7.42 5.90 -9.92
CA CYS A 51 6.63 5.57 -11.09
C CYS A 51 7.50 4.96 -12.19
N PRO A 52 7.33 3.67 -12.50
CA PRO A 52 7.98 3.08 -13.67
C PRO A 52 7.47 3.71 -14.98
N GLU A 53 8.25 3.54 -16.04
CA GLU A 53 7.92 4.17 -17.33
C GLU A 53 6.67 3.60 -18.00
N ASP A 54 6.27 2.41 -17.63
CA ASP A 54 5.10 1.75 -18.23
C ASP A 54 3.76 2.17 -17.61
N PHE A 55 3.76 3.20 -16.77
CA PHE A 55 2.54 3.73 -16.17
C PHE A 55 2.24 5.11 -16.73
N SER A 56 0.96 5.43 -16.84
CA SER A 56 0.49 6.66 -17.49
C SER A 56 -0.37 7.49 -16.56
N LEU A 57 -0.42 8.79 -16.86
CA LEU A 57 -1.30 9.71 -16.17
C LEU A 57 -2.75 9.25 -16.32
N LEU A 58 -3.52 9.37 -15.24
CA LEU A 58 -4.92 8.97 -15.14
C LEU A 58 -5.15 7.45 -15.21
N GLU A 59 -4.09 6.67 -15.20
CA GLU A 59 -4.22 5.23 -15.11
C GLU A 59 -4.67 4.85 -13.70
N TYR A 60 -5.59 3.89 -13.61
CA TYR A 60 -6.00 3.30 -12.34
C TYR A 60 -5.06 2.15 -12.03
N ALA A 61 -4.36 2.24 -10.92
CA ALA A 61 -3.28 1.32 -10.58
C ALA A 61 -3.37 0.88 -9.12
N THR A 62 -2.57 -0.10 -8.77
CA THR A 62 -2.49 -0.64 -7.41
C THR A 62 -1.13 -0.33 -6.83
N ILE A 63 -1.10 0.09 -5.57
CA ILE A 63 0.13 0.33 -4.84
C ILE A 63 0.27 -0.73 -3.75
N SER A 64 1.48 -1.26 -3.60
CA SER A 64 1.79 -2.28 -2.60
C SER A 64 2.95 -1.80 -1.73
N VAL A 65 2.76 -1.81 -0.42
CA VAL A 65 3.78 -1.42 0.55
C VAL A 65 3.85 -2.46 1.65
N ARG A 66 5.03 -3.01 1.89
CA ARG A 66 5.21 -4.01 2.95
C ARG A 66 5.09 -3.39 4.32
N PRO A 67 4.57 -4.13 5.31
CA PRO A 67 4.41 -3.61 6.65
C PRO A 67 5.69 -3.06 7.28
N GLU A 68 6.84 -3.69 7.03
CA GLU A 68 8.12 -3.24 7.57
C GLU A 68 8.63 -1.96 6.91
N LYS A 69 8.08 -1.59 5.75
CA LYS A 69 8.43 -0.37 5.03
C LYS A 69 7.47 0.77 5.32
N MET A 70 6.35 0.47 5.93
CA MET A 70 5.39 1.50 6.33
C MET A 70 5.93 2.30 7.50
N LYS A 71 5.64 3.58 7.48
CA LYS A 71 5.97 4.51 8.56
C LYS A 71 4.74 5.28 8.97
N PHE A 72 4.77 5.88 10.14
CA PHE A 72 3.69 6.76 10.55
C PHE A 72 4.24 7.89 11.40
N ALA A 73 3.64 9.06 11.22
CA ALA A 73 4.06 10.29 11.88
C ALA A 73 2.92 10.84 12.72
N SER A 74 3.24 11.77 13.60
CA SER A 74 2.25 12.45 14.44
C SER A 74 1.59 13.63 13.73
N SER A 75 2.09 14.00 12.57
CA SER A 75 1.55 15.09 11.76
C SER A 75 1.65 14.69 10.28
N PRO A 76 0.85 15.34 9.40
CA PRO A 76 0.89 15.01 7.97
C PRO A 76 2.28 15.16 7.37
N VAL A 77 2.61 14.25 6.46
CA VAL A 77 3.88 14.23 5.75
C VAL A 77 3.65 14.70 4.32
N GLU A 78 4.54 15.57 3.81
CA GLU A 78 4.42 16.09 2.46
C GLU A 78 4.35 14.95 1.44
N GLY A 79 3.40 15.06 0.52
CA GLY A 79 3.16 14.03 -0.49
C GLY A 79 2.27 12.90 -0.04
N PHE A 80 1.84 12.91 1.21
CA PHE A 80 0.97 11.86 1.76
C PHE A 80 -0.17 12.51 2.54
N GLU A 81 -1.38 12.24 2.10
CA GLU A 81 -2.58 12.80 2.72
C GLU A 81 -3.44 11.68 3.29
N LEU A 82 -2.79 10.79 4.04
CA LEU A 82 -3.48 9.71 4.74
C LEU A 82 -3.57 10.05 6.21
N GLU A 83 -4.75 9.94 6.77
CA GLU A 83 -5.00 10.06 8.20
C GLU A 83 -5.57 8.76 8.69
N ALA A 84 -5.01 8.22 9.76
CA ALA A 84 -5.43 6.95 10.30
C ALA A 84 -5.52 7.02 11.81
N GLN A 85 -6.14 6.01 12.40
CA GLN A 85 -6.24 5.88 13.84
C GLN A 85 -5.62 4.57 14.27
N VAL A 86 -4.79 4.61 15.30
CA VAL A 86 -4.18 3.39 15.84
C VAL A 86 -5.27 2.53 16.44
N LYS A 87 -5.41 1.32 15.92
CA LYS A 87 -6.46 0.40 16.34
C LYS A 87 -5.96 -0.62 17.35
N ASP A 88 -4.78 -1.19 17.10
CA ASP A 88 -4.27 -2.26 17.94
C ASP A 88 -2.78 -2.47 17.74
N TYR A 89 -2.15 -3.13 18.71
CA TYR A 89 -0.77 -3.59 18.64
C TYR A 89 -0.74 -5.08 18.93
N ILE A 90 -0.06 -5.84 18.09
CA ILE A 90 0.04 -7.29 18.24
C ILE A 90 1.51 -7.69 18.28
N TYR A 91 1.94 -8.32 19.34
CA TYR A 91 3.30 -8.82 19.48
C TYR A 91 3.41 -10.21 18.89
N VAL A 92 4.36 -10.38 17.96
CA VAL A 92 4.65 -11.68 17.36
C VAL A 92 6.16 -11.88 17.46
N GLY A 93 6.61 -12.59 18.47
CA GLY A 93 8.03 -12.73 18.77
C GLY A 93 8.64 -11.39 19.14
N SER A 94 9.71 -10.98 18.45
CA SER A 94 10.37 -9.68 18.65
C SER A 94 9.79 -8.57 17.79
N VAL A 95 8.77 -8.90 16.99
CA VAL A 95 8.16 -7.96 16.06
C VAL A 95 6.82 -7.48 16.60
N LEU A 96 6.58 -6.20 16.48
CA LEU A 96 5.33 -5.57 16.86
C LEU A 96 4.58 -5.17 15.59
N LYS A 97 3.35 -5.66 15.46
CA LYS A 97 2.45 -5.27 14.37
C LYS A 97 1.49 -4.21 14.87
N CYS A 98 1.54 -3.05 14.23
CA CYS A 98 0.63 -1.96 14.52
C CYS A 98 -0.46 -1.96 13.44
N ILE A 99 -1.71 -2.04 13.87
CA ILE A 99 -2.85 -2.00 12.97
C ILE A 99 -3.46 -0.61 13.09
N VAL A 100 -3.55 0.10 11.97
CA VAL A 100 -4.17 1.42 11.92
C VAL A 100 -5.36 1.37 10.96
N SER A 101 -6.42 2.07 11.30
CA SER A 101 -7.63 2.08 10.47
C SER A 101 -7.75 3.42 9.74
N LEU A 102 -8.13 3.34 8.47
CA LEU A 102 -8.44 4.50 7.65
C LEU A 102 -9.93 4.84 7.78
N PRO A 103 -10.34 6.08 7.42
CA PRO A 103 -11.73 6.50 7.59
C PRO A 103 -12.78 5.61 6.92
N ASN A 104 -12.43 4.92 5.84
CA ASN A 104 -13.36 4.03 5.16
C ASN A 104 -13.42 2.62 5.77
N GLY A 105 -12.72 2.38 6.87
CA GLY A 105 -12.68 1.08 7.52
C GLY A 105 -11.56 0.16 7.06
N ASN A 106 -10.83 0.52 6.03
CA ASN A 106 -9.66 -0.25 5.61
C ASN A 106 -8.56 -0.15 6.64
N GLU A 107 -7.74 -1.18 6.73
CA GLU A 107 -6.65 -1.24 7.70
C GLU A 107 -5.30 -1.28 7.01
N LEU A 108 -4.33 -0.62 7.62
CA LEU A 108 -2.93 -0.71 7.24
C LEU A 108 -2.18 -1.43 8.35
N LYS A 109 -1.18 -2.21 7.97
CA LYS A 109 -0.33 -2.91 8.91
C LYS A 109 1.07 -2.36 8.85
N ILE A 110 1.62 -2.03 10.00
CA ILE A 110 2.94 -1.42 10.14
C ILE A 110 3.74 -2.30 11.09
N GLU A 111 4.91 -2.76 10.66
CA GLU A 111 5.78 -3.57 11.49
C GLU A 111 6.89 -2.74 12.08
N ARG A 112 7.14 -2.95 13.36
CA ARG A 112 8.21 -2.31 14.11
C ARG A 112 8.88 -3.33 15.02
N LEU A 113 10.07 -3.00 15.49
CA LEU A 113 10.71 -3.77 16.53
C LEU A 113 10.08 -3.42 17.87
N ALA A 114 9.97 -4.41 18.75
CA ALA A 114 9.44 -4.21 20.09
C ALA A 114 10.35 -3.24 20.87
N GLY A 115 9.76 -2.49 21.80
CA GLY A 115 10.49 -1.57 22.65
C GLY A 115 10.63 -0.15 22.14
N GLN A 116 10.09 0.17 20.97
CA GLN A 116 10.07 1.54 20.47
C GLN A 116 8.89 2.31 21.05
N ASP A 117 9.06 3.64 21.16
CA ASP A 117 7.95 4.49 21.57
C ASP A 117 6.89 4.50 20.50
N LEU A 118 5.64 4.24 20.89
CA LEU A 118 4.53 4.11 19.97
C LEU A 118 3.35 4.96 20.44
N PRO A 119 2.56 5.50 19.49
CA PRO A 119 1.38 6.26 19.87
C PRO A 119 0.35 5.38 20.55
N PRO A 120 -0.46 5.93 21.46
CA PRO A 120 -1.50 5.16 22.13
C PRO A 120 -2.57 4.67 21.17
N ILE A 121 -3.22 3.56 21.54
CA ILE A 121 -4.39 3.07 20.82
C ILE A 121 -5.46 4.17 20.84
N GLY A 122 -6.08 4.40 19.69
CA GLY A 122 -7.09 5.44 19.53
C GLY A 122 -6.55 6.77 19.06
N SER A 123 -5.23 6.96 19.07
CA SER A 123 -4.64 8.22 18.60
C SER A 123 -4.57 8.29 17.09
N LYS A 124 -4.54 9.51 16.57
CA LYS A 124 -4.37 9.74 15.14
C LYS A 124 -2.92 9.55 14.74
N CYS A 125 -2.70 9.04 13.54
CA CYS A 125 -1.37 8.95 12.96
C CYS A 125 -1.48 9.19 11.46
N TYR A 126 -0.33 9.47 10.84
CA TYR A 126 -0.27 9.83 9.43
C TYR A 126 0.68 8.87 8.72
N PRO A 127 0.13 7.80 8.10
CA PRO A 127 0.96 6.81 7.43
C PRO A 127 1.67 7.38 6.21
N TYR A 128 2.89 6.92 5.98
CA TYR A 128 3.66 7.28 4.81
C TYR A 128 4.75 6.23 4.58
N TRP A 129 5.52 6.38 3.51
CA TRP A 129 6.61 5.48 3.17
C TRP A 129 7.60 6.22 2.29
N ASN A 130 8.78 5.65 2.11
CA ASN A 130 9.72 6.16 1.11
C ASN A 130 9.21 5.75 -0.26
N VAL A 131 9.24 6.66 -1.23
CA VAL A 131 8.62 6.40 -2.55
C VAL A 131 9.19 5.16 -3.23
N GLU A 132 10.46 4.87 -3.02
CA GLU A 132 11.12 3.68 -3.59
C GLU A 132 10.76 2.39 -2.88
N ASP A 133 10.14 2.45 -1.71
CA ASP A 133 9.72 1.27 -0.96
C ASP A 133 8.33 0.79 -1.30
N ALA A 134 7.61 1.56 -2.09
CA ALA A 134 6.30 1.18 -2.58
C ALA A 134 6.42 0.67 -4.01
N VAL A 135 5.61 -0.30 -4.37
CA VAL A 135 5.60 -0.87 -5.72
C VAL A 135 4.29 -0.51 -6.39
N LEU A 136 4.40 0.05 -7.58
CA LEU A 136 3.23 0.37 -8.40
C LEU A 136 2.96 -0.80 -9.33
N ILE A 137 1.73 -1.29 -9.31
CA ILE A 137 1.33 -2.48 -10.03
C ILE A 137 0.13 -2.13 -10.91
N HIS A 138 0.11 -2.62 -12.14
CA HIS A 138 -1.06 -2.45 -12.99
C HIS A 138 -2.26 -3.10 -12.32
N ASN A 139 -3.41 -2.45 -12.39
CA ASN A 139 -4.59 -2.91 -11.67
C ASN A 139 -5.13 -4.20 -12.27
N GLU A 140 -4.79 -5.31 -11.65
CA GLU A 140 -5.21 -6.65 -12.09
C GLU A 140 -6.70 -6.90 -11.85
N SER A 141 -7.32 -6.14 -10.96
CA SER A 141 -8.75 -6.29 -10.71
C SER A 141 -9.55 -6.08 -11.99
N HIS A 142 -9.14 -5.12 -12.80
CA HIS A 142 -9.80 -4.84 -14.06
C HIS A 142 -9.68 -6.04 -15.02
N TYR A 143 -8.47 -6.56 -15.19
CA TYR A 143 -8.24 -7.71 -16.08
C TYR A 143 -8.91 -8.96 -15.58
N ILE A 144 -8.86 -9.21 -14.30
CA ILE A 144 -9.53 -10.36 -13.69
C ILE A 144 -11.02 -10.26 -13.90
N PHE A 145 -11.58 -9.09 -13.67
CA PHE A 145 -13.01 -8.85 -13.86
C PHE A 145 -13.43 -9.09 -15.31
N GLU A 146 -12.68 -8.57 -16.27
CA GLU A 146 -12.96 -8.78 -17.69
C GLU A 146 -12.88 -10.26 -18.06
N ALA A 147 -11.84 -10.94 -17.60
CA ALA A 147 -11.68 -12.36 -17.87
C ALA A 147 -12.83 -13.18 -17.29
N LEU A 148 -13.21 -12.89 -16.05
CA LEU A 148 -14.33 -13.58 -15.40
C LEU A 148 -15.65 -13.26 -16.09
N SER A 149 -15.84 -12.03 -16.53
CA SER A 149 -17.05 -11.65 -17.27
C SER A 149 -17.15 -12.43 -18.57
N ASN A 150 -16.05 -12.56 -19.29
CA ASN A 150 -16.01 -13.32 -20.54
C ASN A 150 -16.27 -14.81 -20.32
N ILE A 151 -15.82 -15.35 -19.19
CA ILE A 151 -15.99 -16.76 -18.88
C ILE A 151 -17.37 -17.05 -18.28
N LYS A 152 -17.78 -16.25 -17.30
CA LYS A 152 -19.02 -16.48 -16.56
C LYS A 152 -20.27 -16.06 -17.31
N LEU A 153 -20.17 -14.97 -18.05
CA LEU A 153 -21.31 -14.42 -18.75
C LEU A 153 -21.44 -14.96 -20.17
N ALA A 154 -20.40 -15.62 -20.61
CA ALA A 154 -20.41 -16.29 -21.92
C ALA A 154 -21.18 -17.58 -21.86
#